data_3ef8d9c5abe36a004727ccd7eea86fb6
#
_entry.id   3ef8d9c5abe36a004727ccd7eea86fb6
#
_cell.length_a   1.000
_cell.length_b   1.000
_cell.length_c   1.000
_cell.angle_alpha   90.00
_cell.angle_beta   90.00
_cell.angle_gamma   90.00
#
_symmetry.space_group_name_H-M   'P 1'
#
loop_
_entity.id
_entity.type
_entity.pdbx_description
1 polymer ?
#
loop_
_entity_poly.entity_id
_entity_poly.type
_entity_poly.pdbx_seq_one_letter_code
_entity_poly.pdbx_strand_id
1 'polypeptide(L)'
;LKYRGTLIVVTHDRYLLERAFSRIFEVGDGKVEVYNTTYSGYLEERAQREEMEAATLRKNKSLYRKELAWIRRGAPARSTKAKGRIQRFDAVAEAIKEAPPEAELTMKSVASRLGKKILSWENLSIGYGENTLVRDFSYTLLRDDRLGIIGGNGAGKTTLLRTLCGELPPLSGVIEKGDTVRIGYFAQHCPALDPETRIIDAVKDVAVHVFTPDGDLSASQMAETFLFPSQMQYQKVSSLSGGEQRRLYLLRIL
;
A
#
# COMPACT_ATOMS: atom_id res chain seq x y z
N LEU A 1 16.38 23.35 -13.45
CA LEU A 1 15.88 24.33 -12.47
C LEU A 1 16.77 25.57 -12.49
N LYS A 2 16.19 26.77 -12.70
CA LYS A 2 16.95 28.04 -12.67
C LYS A 2 17.18 28.58 -11.24
N TYR A 3 16.80 27.80 -10.22
CA TYR A 3 16.93 28.18 -8.82
C TYR A 3 18.40 28.03 -8.36
N ARG A 4 18.96 29.08 -7.75
CA ARG A 4 20.38 29.12 -7.30
C ARG A 4 20.57 28.87 -5.80
N GLY A 5 19.52 28.56 -5.06
CA GLY A 5 19.57 28.31 -3.61
C GLY A 5 19.56 26.82 -3.27
N THR A 6 19.68 26.50 -1.99
CA THR A 6 19.48 25.14 -1.48
C THR A 6 17.99 24.81 -1.52
N LEU A 7 17.63 23.63 -2.01
CA LEU A 7 16.25 23.16 -2.13
C LEU A 7 16.11 21.82 -1.43
N ILE A 8 15.18 21.74 -0.49
CA ILE A 8 14.77 20.49 0.19
C ILE A 8 13.30 20.29 -0.15
N VAL A 9 12.95 19.11 -0.66
CA VAL A 9 11.58 18.77 -1.07
C VAL A 9 11.20 17.40 -0.55
N VAL A 10 10.01 17.29 0.00
CA VAL A 10 9.37 16.01 0.31
C VAL A 10 8.34 15.73 -0.79
N THR A 11 8.55 14.67 -1.54
CA THR A 11 7.70 14.35 -2.70
C THR A 11 7.65 12.86 -2.97
N HIS A 12 6.58 12.40 -3.61
CA HIS A 12 6.43 11.06 -4.16
C HIS A 12 6.59 11.05 -5.69
N ASP A 13 6.86 12.19 -6.29
CA ASP A 13 7.08 12.31 -7.74
C ASP A 13 8.49 11.82 -8.10
N ARG A 14 8.54 10.59 -8.58
CA ARG A 14 9.78 9.89 -8.98
C ARG A 14 10.49 10.60 -10.13
N TYR A 15 9.75 11.22 -11.04
CA TYR A 15 10.33 11.95 -12.17
C TYR A 15 11.02 13.23 -11.70
N LEU A 16 10.42 13.93 -10.74
CA LEU A 16 11.03 15.09 -10.11
C LEU A 16 12.29 14.68 -9.33
N LEU A 17 12.22 13.58 -8.57
CA LEU A 17 13.37 13.05 -7.82
C LEU A 17 14.52 12.69 -8.74
N GLU A 18 14.26 12.04 -9.88
CA GLU A 18 15.30 11.63 -10.83
C GLU A 18 16.00 12.82 -11.48
N ARG A 19 15.25 13.87 -11.86
CA ARG A 19 15.79 14.96 -12.67
C ARG A 19 16.31 16.16 -11.90
N ALA A 20 15.83 16.37 -10.68
CA ALA A 20 16.09 17.61 -9.95
C ALA A 20 17.03 17.44 -8.76
N PHE A 21 17.26 16.21 -8.30
CA PHE A 21 18.02 15.96 -7.08
C PHE A 21 19.16 14.96 -7.31
N SER A 22 20.29 15.25 -6.64
CA SER A 22 21.49 14.39 -6.61
C SER A 22 21.75 13.82 -5.21
N ARG A 23 20.84 14.06 -4.28
CA ARG A 23 20.91 13.55 -2.91
C ARG A 23 19.52 13.22 -2.42
N ILE A 24 19.36 12.01 -1.88
CA ILE A 24 18.09 11.50 -1.37
C ILE A 24 18.26 11.16 0.12
N PHE A 25 17.29 11.55 0.91
CA PHE A 25 17.16 11.18 2.32
C PHE A 25 16.00 10.21 2.45
N GLU A 26 16.29 8.98 2.86
CA GLU A 26 15.29 8.00 3.22
C GLU A 26 15.06 8.08 4.73
N VAL A 27 13.82 8.32 5.12
CA VAL A 27 13.42 8.39 6.53
C VAL A 27 12.55 7.18 6.84
N GLY A 28 13.02 6.31 7.72
CA GLY A 28 12.29 5.11 8.12
C GLY A 28 12.86 4.53 9.41
N ASP A 29 12.05 3.79 10.17
CA ASP A 29 12.43 3.07 11.40
C ASP A 29 13.24 3.90 12.41
N GLY A 30 12.90 5.19 12.53
CA GLY A 30 13.57 6.13 13.42
C GLY A 30 14.97 6.55 12.97
N LYS A 31 15.37 6.23 11.74
CA LYS A 31 16.67 6.55 11.14
C LYS A 31 16.52 7.39 9.89
N VAL A 32 17.58 8.08 9.53
CA VAL A 32 17.70 8.80 8.26
C VAL A 32 18.92 8.25 7.53
N GLU A 33 18.72 7.73 6.34
CA GLU A 33 19.79 7.29 5.47
C GLU A 33 19.98 8.27 4.32
N VAL A 34 21.24 8.51 3.96
CA VAL A 34 21.63 9.53 2.97
C VAL A 34 22.26 8.85 1.78
N TYR A 35 21.64 9.03 0.62
CA TYR A 35 22.13 8.54 -0.66
C TYR A 35 22.58 9.72 -1.51
N ASN A 36 23.84 9.71 -1.93
CA ASN A 36 24.42 10.74 -2.80
C ASN A 36 24.32 10.33 -4.27
N THR A 37 23.11 10.09 -4.72
CA THR A 37 22.81 9.57 -6.06
C THR A 37 21.45 10.07 -6.56
N THR A 38 21.11 9.78 -7.82
CA THR A 38 19.78 9.99 -8.38
C THR A 38 18.77 8.99 -7.82
N TYR A 39 17.49 9.16 -8.14
CA TYR A 39 16.45 8.23 -7.67
C TYR A 39 16.67 6.80 -8.18
N SER A 40 17.11 6.62 -9.41
CA SER A 40 17.46 5.30 -9.96
C SER A 40 18.61 4.64 -9.19
N GLY A 41 19.69 5.37 -8.92
CA GLY A 41 20.80 4.88 -8.14
C GLY A 41 20.41 4.55 -6.69
N TYR A 42 19.54 5.37 -6.08
CA TYR A 42 18.97 5.06 -4.76
C TYR A 42 18.22 3.72 -4.75
N LEU A 43 17.39 3.44 -5.79
CA LEU A 43 16.66 2.18 -5.87
C LEU A 43 17.62 0.97 -5.97
N GLU A 44 18.71 1.11 -6.73
CA GLU A 44 19.72 0.04 -6.86
C GLU A 44 20.46 -0.20 -5.53
N GLU A 45 20.94 0.86 -4.87
CA GLU A 45 21.64 0.76 -3.59
C GLU A 45 20.72 0.20 -2.50
N ARG A 46 19.45 0.63 -2.49
CA ARG A 46 18.45 0.10 -1.57
C ARG A 46 18.18 -1.38 -1.80
N ALA A 47 17.99 -1.81 -3.05
CA ALA A 47 17.76 -3.23 -3.37
C ALA A 47 18.95 -4.11 -2.95
N GLN A 48 20.19 -3.66 -3.17
CA GLN A 48 21.40 -4.37 -2.73
C GLN A 48 21.47 -4.47 -1.20
N ARG A 49 21.13 -3.40 -0.48
CA ARG A 49 21.08 -3.39 0.98
C ARG A 49 20.04 -4.38 1.51
N GLU A 50 18.82 -4.32 0.99
CA GLU A 50 17.73 -5.24 1.38
C GLU A 50 18.11 -6.71 1.13
N GLU A 51 18.79 -7.00 0.02
CA GLU A 51 19.28 -8.34 -0.28
C GLU A 51 20.34 -8.80 0.72
N MET A 52 21.30 -7.94 1.08
CA MET A 52 22.32 -8.24 2.08
C MET A 52 21.73 -8.45 3.48
N GLU A 53 20.76 -7.62 3.87
CA GLU A 53 20.05 -7.75 5.14
C GLU A 53 19.26 -9.06 5.20
N ALA A 54 18.52 -9.40 4.13
CA ALA A 54 17.79 -10.65 4.02
C ALA A 54 18.73 -11.89 4.06
N ALA A 55 19.90 -11.80 3.42
CA ALA A 55 20.92 -12.87 3.47
C ALA A 55 21.48 -13.03 4.90
N THR A 56 21.76 -11.92 5.58
CA THR A 56 22.23 -11.90 6.96
C THR A 56 21.19 -12.48 7.91
N LEU A 57 19.93 -12.09 7.77
CA LEU A 57 18.82 -12.62 8.56
C LEU A 57 18.64 -14.13 8.35
N ARG A 58 18.72 -14.60 7.10
CA ARG A 58 18.68 -16.05 6.79
C ARG A 58 19.83 -16.81 7.47
N LYS A 59 21.03 -16.26 7.44
CA LYS A 59 22.20 -16.81 8.12
C LYS A 59 22.00 -16.86 9.64
N ASN A 60 21.52 -15.80 10.23
CA ASN A 60 21.24 -15.70 11.66
C ASN A 60 20.13 -16.69 12.08
N LYS A 61 19.04 -16.81 11.33
CA LYS A 61 17.98 -17.81 11.57
C LYS A 61 18.53 -19.25 11.51
N SER A 62 19.43 -19.55 10.56
CA SER A 62 20.08 -20.87 10.46
C SER A 62 20.99 -21.14 11.66
N LEU A 63 21.81 -20.16 12.06
CA LEU A 63 22.68 -20.26 13.21
C LEU A 63 21.88 -20.45 14.50
N TYR A 64 20.84 -19.66 14.69
CA TYR A 64 19.90 -19.76 15.83
C TYR A 64 19.36 -21.19 15.97
N ARG A 65 18.86 -21.78 14.87
CA ARG A 65 18.32 -23.15 14.88
C ARG A 65 19.39 -24.18 15.30
N LYS A 66 20.62 -24.03 14.82
CA LYS A 66 21.73 -24.91 15.17
C LYS A 66 22.12 -24.79 16.66
N GLU A 67 22.22 -23.58 17.16
CA GLU A 67 22.55 -23.32 18.55
C GLU A 67 21.43 -23.74 19.50
N LEU A 68 20.16 -23.48 19.14
CA LEU A 68 19.01 -23.93 19.90
C LEU A 68 18.96 -25.46 20.01
N ALA A 69 19.23 -26.17 18.91
CA ALA A 69 19.31 -27.62 18.91
C ALA A 69 20.45 -28.17 19.80
N TRP A 70 21.57 -27.44 19.89
CA TRP A 70 22.68 -27.79 20.78
C TRP A 70 22.31 -27.56 22.24
N ILE A 71 21.68 -26.43 22.59
CA ILE A 71 21.20 -26.12 23.95
C ILE A 71 20.20 -27.19 24.42
N ARG A 72 19.23 -27.56 23.57
CA ARG A 72 18.19 -28.56 23.89
C ARG A 72 18.74 -29.96 24.14
N ARG A 73 19.92 -30.30 23.60
CA ARG A 73 20.59 -31.59 23.87
C ARG A 73 21.32 -31.65 25.22
N GLY A 74 21.13 -30.65 26.10
CA GLY A 74 21.70 -30.69 27.45
C GLY A 74 23.20 -30.41 27.49
N ALA A 75 23.65 -29.36 26.80
CA ALA A 75 25.05 -28.95 26.77
C ALA A 75 25.63 -28.76 28.18
N PRO A 76 26.81 -29.37 28.51
CA PRO A 76 27.41 -29.24 29.83
C PRO A 76 27.78 -27.78 30.09
N ALA A 77 27.08 -27.15 31.02
CA ALA A 77 27.19 -25.72 31.36
C ALA A 77 28.51 -25.31 32.04
N ARG A 78 29.44 -26.23 32.21
CA ARG A 78 30.63 -26.05 33.08
C ARG A 78 31.92 -25.60 32.37
N SER A 79 31.91 -25.38 31.05
CA SER A 79 33.12 -24.95 30.33
C SER A 79 33.03 -23.50 29.86
N THR A 80 34.16 -22.78 29.83
CA THR A 80 34.27 -21.40 29.31
C THR A 80 33.81 -21.32 27.85
N LYS A 81 33.96 -22.38 27.06
CA LYS A 81 33.46 -22.52 25.70
C LYS A 81 31.93 -22.54 25.62
N ALA A 82 31.25 -23.12 26.62
CA ALA A 82 29.79 -23.14 26.69
C ALA A 82 29.21 -21.75 26.98
N LYS A 83 29.84 -20.96 27.88
CA LYS A 83 29.43 -19.58 28.16
C LYS A 83 29.51 -18.68 26.91
N GLY A 84 30.62 -18.72 26.18
CA GLY A 84 30.77 -17.94 24.95
C GLY A 84 29.80 -18.34 23.84
N ARG A 85 29.36 -19.59 23.82
CA ARG A 85 28.37 -20.07 22.85
C ARG A 85 26.94 -19.62 23.21
N ILE A 86 26.60 -19.60 24.49
CA ILE A 86 25.34 -19.08 25.01
C ILE A 86 25.24 -17.56 24.72
N GLN A 87 26.31 -16.80 25.00
CA GLN A 87 26.33 -15.35 24.68
C GLN A 87 26.12 -15.07 23.18
N ARG A 88 26.69 -15.89 22.29
CA ARG A 88 26.46 -15.78 20.85
C ARG A 88 25.01 -16.12 20.48
N PHE A 89 24.42 -17.12 21.12
CA PHE A 89 23.02 -17.47 20.94
C PHE A 89 22.11 -16.29 21.32
N ASP A 90 22.35 -15.68 22.48
CA ASP A 90 21.57 -14.53 22.96
C ASP A 90 21.70 -13.34 22.00
N ALA A 91 22.90 -13.03 21.51
CA ALA A 91 23.13 -11.97 20.54
C ALA A 91 22.42 -12.23 19.19
N VAL A 92 22.44 -13.48 18.70
CA VAL A 92 21.75 -13.86 17.47
C VAL A 92 20.22 -13.84 17.66
N ALA A 93 19.74 -14.23 18.84
CA ALA A 93 18.31 -14.18 19.18
C ALA A 93 17.80 -12.74 19.19
N GLU A 94 18.56 -11.82 19.74
CA GLU A 94 18.24 -10.40 19.78
C GLU A 94 18.22 -9.79 18.38
N ALA A 95 19.23 -10.06 17.56
CA ALA A 95 19.31 -9.60 16.17
C ALA A 95 18.16 -10.12 15.28
N ILE A 96 17.58 -11.28 15.60
CA ILE A 96 16.40 -11.80 14.88
C ILE A 96 15.12 -11.09 15.33
N LYS A 97 15.02 -10.70 16.60
CA LYS A 97 13.84 -9.97 17.12
C LYS A 97 13.76 -8.54 16.62
N GLU A 98 14.92 -7.89 16.42
CA GLU A 98 15.02 -6.53 15.90
C GLU A 98 14.72 -6.44 14.39
N ALA A 99 14.70 -7.57 13.66
CA ALA A 99 14.36 -7.56 12.25
C ALA A 99 12.88 -7.17 12.07
N PRO A 100 12.57 -6.13 11.27
CA PRO A 100 11.20 -5.75 11.01
C PRO A 100 10.43 -6.92 10.39
N PRO A 101 9.15 -7.12 10.77
CA PRO A 101 8.33 -8.15 10.15
C PRO A 101 8.16 -7.82 8.66
N GLU A 102 8.37 -8.82 7.81
CA GLU A 102 7.99 -8.73 6.39
C GLU A 102 6.46 -8.61 6.31
N ALA A 103 5.97 -7.37 6.37
CA ALA A 103 4.55 -7.08 6.25
C ALA A 103 4.23 -6.82 4.77
N GLU A 104 3.92 -7.86 4.02
CA GLU A 104 3.39 -7.74 2.67
C GLU A 104 1.87 -7.52 2.73
N LEU A 105 1.43 -6.46 2.07
CA LEU A 105 0.00 -6.21 1.86
C LEU A 105 -0.50 -7.20 0.79
N THR A 106 -1.07 -8.32 1.22
CA THR A 106 -1.65 -9.30 0.30
C THR A 106 -3.14 -8.99 0.11
N MET A 107 -3.47 -8.34 -1.01
CA MET A 107 -4.86 -8.07 -1.38
C MET A 107 -5.44 -9.27 -2.13
N LYS A 108 -6.37 -9.99 -1.51
CA LYS A 108 -7.22 -10.96 -2.18
C LYS A 108 -8.62 -10.37 -2.28
N SER A 109 -9.05 -10.05 -3.48
CA SER A 109 -10.42 -9.60 -3.74
C SER A 109 -11.34 -10.79 -3.91
N VAL A 110 -12.54 -10.73 -3.31
CA VAL A 110 -13.61 -11.66 -3.61
C VAL A 110 -14.15 -11.35 -4.99
N ALA A 111 -13.82 -12.20 -5.95
CA ALA A 111 -14.51 -12.16 -7.22
C ALA A 111 -15.96 -12.63 -7.00
N SER A 112 -16.89 -11.71 -6.80
CA SER A 112 -18.31 -11.98 -7.03
C SER A 112 -18.45 -12.57 -8.45
N ARG A 113 -19.53 -13.33 -8.74
CA ARG A 113 -19.81 -13.84 -10.09
C ARG A 113 -20.06 -12.67 -11.04
N LEU A 114 -18.99 -12.05 -11.50
CA LEU A 114 -19.02 -10.99 -12.50
C LEU A 114 -19.28 -11.60 -13.87
N GLY A 115 -20.23 -11.03 -14.63
CA GLY A 115 -20.40 -11.33 -16.05
C GLY A 115 -19.14 -10.96 -16.84
N LYS A 116 -19.08 -11.35 -18.13
CA LYS A 116 -17.96 -10.97 -19.01
C LYS A 116 -17.85 -9.47 -19.22
N LYS A 117 -19.00 -8.76 -19.38
CA LYS A 117 -19.11 -7.31 -19.56
C LYS A 117 -19.28 -6.67 -18.19
N ILE A 118 -18.35 -5.81 -17.80
CA ILE A 118 -18.36 -5.14 -16.51
C ILE A 118 -19.05 -3.78 -16.62
N LEU A 119 -18.60 -2.96 -17.56
CA LEU A 119 -19.07 -1.63 -17.80
C LEU A 119 -18.91 -1.32 -19.29
N SER A 120 -19.89 -0.71 -19.91
CA SER A 120 -19.75 -0.22 -21.27
C SER A 120 -20.35 1.16 -21.39
N TRP A 121 -19.82 1.90 -22.32
CA TRP A 121 -20.38 3.21 -22.68
C TRP A 121 -20.30 3.42 -24.19
N GLU A 122 -21.33 4.08 -24.69
CA GLU A 122 -21.49 4.34 -26.11
C GLU A 122 -21.70 5.84 -26.34
N ASN A 123 -20.94 6.41 -27.28
CA ASN A 123 -20.98 7.81 -27.68
C ASN A 123 -20.91 8.78 -26.49
N LEU A 124 -20.12 8.40 -25.46
CA LEU A 124 -20.01 9.13 -24.22
C LEU A 124 -19.31 10.47 -24.44
N SER A 125 -19.98 11.54 -24.11
CA SER A 125 -19.36 12.88 -24.04
C SER A 125 -19.45 13.40 -22.61
N ILE A 126 -18.34 13.92 -22.09
CA ILE A 126 -18.22 14.42 -20.72
C ILE A 126 -17.65 15.83 -20.71
N GLY A 127 -18.04 16.59 -19.70
CA GLY A 127 -17.57 17.97 -19.52
C GLY A 127 -18.39 18.70 -18.46
N TYR A 128 -18.30 20.01 -18.48
CA TYR A 128 -19.05 20.91 -17.61
C TYR A 128 -19.71 22.02 -18.42
N GLY A 129 -21.02 22.09 -18.38
CA GLY A 129 -21.79 23.06 -19.18
C GLY A 129 -21.47 22.92 -20.67
N GLU A 130 -21.01 23.97 -21.31
CA GLU A 130 -20.65 23.98 -22.74
C GLU A 130 -19.22 23.45 -23.00
N ASN A 131 -18.43 23.29 -21.97
CA ASN A 131 -17.05 22.83 -22.12
C ASN A 131 -16.97 21.29 -22.14
N THR A 132 -16.90 20.72 -23.34
CA THR A 132 -16.75 19.29 -23.55
C THR A 132 -15.27 18.89 -23.46
N LEU A 133 -14.93 17.98 -22.54
CA LEU A 133 -13.58 17.49 -22.30
C LEU A 133 -13.26 16.21 -23.11
N VAL A 134 -14.24 15.31 -23.24
CA VAL A 134 -14.15 14.11 -24.09
C VAL A 134 -15.42 14.02 -24.92
N ARG A 135 -15.31 13.63 -26.20
CA ARG A 135 -16.43 13.53 -27.14
C ARG A 135 -16.49 12.14 -27.75
N ASP A 136 -17.73 11.65 -27.91
CA ASP A 136 -18.07 10.45 -28.68
C ASP A 136 -17.18 9.24 -28.38
N PHE A 137 -16.84 9.04 -27.11
CA PHE A 137 -15.97 7.95 -26.66
C PHE A 137 -16.80 6.71 -26.35
N SER A 138 -16.55 5.61 -27.06
CA SER A 138 -17.20 4.31 -26.82
C SER A 138 -16.18 3.27 -26.43
N TYR A 139 -16.49 2.48 -25.42
CA TYR A 139 -15.64 1.38 -24.96
C TYR A 139 -16.43 0.37 -24.16
N THR A 140 -15.96 -0.88 -24.11
CA THR A 140 -16.50 -1.93 -23.25
C THR A 140 -15.39 -2.48 -22.37
N LEU A 141 -15.53 -2.32 -21.07
CA LEU A 141 -14.65 -2.86 -20.05
C LEU A 141 -15.05 -4.30 -19.75
N LEU A 142 -14.14 -5.20 -19.95
CA LEU A 142 -14.30 -6.63 -19.71
C LEU A 142 -13.74 -7.02 -18.34
N ARG A 143 -14.08 -8.20 -17.90
CA ARG A 143 -13.52 -8.79 -16.69
C ARG A 143 -11.99 -8.91 -16.84
N ASP A 144 -11.28 -8.58 -15.76
CA ASP A 144 -9.81 -8.61 -15.64
C ASP A 144 -9.04 -7.55 -16.46
N ASP A 145 -9.76 -6.64 -17.16
CA ASP A 145 -9.12 -5.49 -17.82
C ASP A 145 -8.43 -4.56 -16.80
N ARG A 146 -7.27 -4.05 -17.21
CA ARG A 146 -6.51 -3.04 -16.47
C ARG A 146 -6.22 -1.87 -17.39
N LEU A 147 -6.93 -0.76 -17.20
CA LEU A 147 -6.82 0.43 -18.04
C LEU A 147 -5.99 1.51 -17.37
N GLY A 148 -5.01 2.05 -18.09
CA GLY A 148 -4.28 3.25 -17.73
C GLY A 148 -4.85 4.47 -18.46
N ILE A 149 -5.20 5.53 -17.74
CA ILE A 149 -5.67 6.79 -18.32
C ILE A 149 -4.57 7.83 -18.19
N ILE A 150 -4.03 8.30 -19.32
CA ILE A 150 -2.96 9.30 -19.40
C ILE A 150 -3.47 10.58 -20.05
N GLY A 151 -2.85 11.69 -19.73
CA GLY A 151 -3.19 13.01 -20.30
C GLY A 151 -2.68 14.15 -19.44
N GLY A 152 -2.60 15.34 -19.98
CA GLY A 152 -2.21 16.57 -19.29
C GLY A 152 -3.14 16.93 -18.11
N ASN A 153 -2.74 17.90 -17.32
CA ASN A 153 -3.61 18.45 -16.27
C ASN A 153 -4.81 19.16 -16.92
N GLY A 154 -5.99 18.96 -16.38
CA GLY A 154 -7.23 19.51 -16.94
C GLY A 154 -7.82 18.74 -18.14
N ALA A 155 -7.18 17.67 -18.63
CA ALA A 155 -7.67 16.89 -19.78
C ALA A 155 -8.96 16.09 -19.53
N GLY A 156 -9.53 16.12 -18.32
CA GLY A 156 -10.80 15.44 -18.02
C GLY A 156 -10.66 14.04 -17.41
N LYS A 157 -9.45 13.57 -17.05
CA LYS A 157 -9.23 12.22 -16.49
C LYS A 157 -10.12 11.94 -15.26
N THR A 158 -10.09 12.82 -14.29
CA THR A 158 -10.90 12.71 -13.07
C THR A 158 -12.40 12.82 -13.37
N THR A 159 -12.77 13.70 -14.31
CA THR A 159 -14.17 13.87 -14.76
C THR A 159 -14.67 12.57 -15.40
N LEU A 160 -13.86 11.94 -16.27
CA LEU A 160 -14.20 10.65 -16.89
C LEU A 160 -14.43 9.58 -15.81
N LEU A 161 -13.51 9.42 -14.87
CA LEU A 161 -13.65 8.43 -13.79
C LEU A 161 -14.92 8.68 -12.96
N ARG A 162 -15.17 9.92 -12.55
CA ARG A 162 -16.37 10.28 -11.77
C ARG A 162 -17.67 10.04 -12.54
N THR A 163 -17.66 10.28 -13.85
CA THR A 163 -18.82 9.98 -14.70
C THR A 163 -19.04 8.47 -14.82
N LEU A 164 -18.00 7.68 -15.02
CA LEU A 164 -18.07 6.22 -15.07
C LEU A 164 -18.50 5.60 -13.72
N CYS A 165 -18.16 6.24 -12.60
CA CYS A 165 -18.63 5.86 -11.26
C CYS A 165 -20.06 6.29 -10.96
N GLY A 166 -20.67 7.10 -11.82
CA GLY A 166 -22.03 7.62 -11.63
C GLY A 166 -22.13 8.84 -10.70
N GLU A 167 -20.99 9.44 -10.32
CA GLU A 167 -20.97 10.68 -9.50
C GLU A 167 -21.32 11.94 -10.31
N LEU A 168 -21.04 11.91 -11.61
CA LEU A 168 -21.36 13.01 -12.54
C LEU A 168 -22.19 12.46 -13.70
N PRO A 169 -23.24 13.17 -14.13
CA PRO A 169 -23.97 12.81 -15.34
C PRO A 169 -23.10 13.06 -16.58
N PRO A 170 -23.18 12.24 -17.62
CA PRO A 170 -22.59 12.54 -18.92
C PRO A 170 -23.31 13.69 -19.60
N LEU A 171 -22.64 14.40 -20.51
CA LEU A 171 -23.27 15.39 -21.38
C LEU A 171 -24.12 14.70 -22.46
N SER A 172 -23.64 13.57 -23.00
CA SER A 172 -24.38 12.71 -23.91
C SER A 172 -23.81 11.28 -23.85
N GLY A 173 -24.51 10.34 -24.48
CA GLY A 173 -24.17 8.94 -24.50
C GLY A 173 -24.81 8.13 -23.37
N VAL A 174 -24.57 6.83 -23.39
CA VAL A 174 -25.16 5.88 -22.44
C VAL A 174 -24.05 5.09 -21.75
N ILE A 175 -24.21 4.89 -20.44
CA ILE A 175 -23.32 4.03 -19.64
C ILE A 175 -24.15 2.87 -19.13
N GLU A 176 -23.74 1.64 -19.45
CA GLU A 176 -24.37 0.43 -18.97
C GLU A 176 -23.43 -0.29 -17.99
N LYS A 177 -23.90 -0.51 -16.80
CA LYS A 177 -23.18 -1.24 -15.74
C LYS A 177 -23.83 -2.60 -15.52
N GLY A 178 -23.02 -3.66 -15.41
CA GLY A 178 -23.54 -4.98 -15.06
C GLY A 178 -24.23 -4.96 -13.68
N ASP A 179 -25.32 -5.70 -13.53
CA ASP A 179 -26.17 -5.68 -12.31
C ASP A 179 -25.44 -6.05 -11.03
N THR A 180 -24.44 -6.93 -11.14
CA THR A 180 -23.63 -7.40 -10.00
C THR A 180 -22.37 -6.56 -9.77
N VAL A 181 -22.10 -5.56 -10.61
CA VAL A 181 -20.88 -4.76 -10.54
C VAL A 181 -21.00 -3.72 -9.44
N ARG A 182 -20.06 -3.74 -8.51
CA ARG A 182 -19.84 -2.67 -7.54
C ARG A 182 -18.58 -1.90 -7.94
N ILE A 183 -18.67 -0.59 -8.01
CA ILE A 183 -17.55 0.28 -8.37
C ILE A 183 -17.03 0.92 -7.11
N GLY A 184 -15.78 0.64 -6.77
CA GLY A 184 -15.05 1.36 -5.74
C GLY A 184 -14.24 2.49 -6.36
N TYR A 185 -14.43 3.72 -5.91
CA TYR A 185 -13.68 4.87 -6.39
C TYR A 185 -12.66 5.33 -5.35
N PHE A 186 -11.39 5.17 -5.66
CA PHE A 186 -10.30 5.63 -4.81
C PHE A 186 -9.82 7.02 -5.28
N ALA A 187 -10.32 8.06 -4.63
CA ALA A 187 -10.03 9.44 -4.99
C ALA A 187 -8.59 9.85 -4.61
N GLN A 188 -8.05 10.84 -5.32
CA GLN A 188 -6.74 11.44 -5.01
C GLN A 188 -6.73 12.08 -3.62
N HIS A 189 -7.82 12.71 -3.21
CA HIS A 189 -8.05 13.22 -1.87
C HIS A 189 -9.03 12.30 -1.16
N CYS A 190 -8.59 11.70 -0.06
CA CYS A 190 -9.45 10.88 0.77
C CYS A 190 -10.54 11.77 1.40
N PRO A 191 -11.81 11.36 1.37
CA PRO A 191 -12.84 12.03 2.16
C PRO A 191 -12.42 12.07 3.63
N ALA A 192 -12.67 13.19 4.29
CA ALA A 192 -12.39 13.32 5.71
C ALA A 192 -13.26 12.32 6.48
N LEU A 193 -12.61 11.42 7.21
CA LEU A 193 -13.27 10.60 8.22
C LEU A 193 -13.41 11.42 9.49
N ASP A 194 -14.44 11.12 10.29
CA ASP A 194 -14.56 11.74 11.61
C ASP A 194 -13.29 11.42 12.44
N PRO A 195 -12.54 12.46 12.85
CA PRO A 195 -11.28 12.29 13.58
C PRO A 195 -11.44 11.54 14.89
N GLU A 196 -12.61 11.59 15.51
CA GLU A 196 -12.91 10.97 16.81
C GLU A 196 -13.31 9.50 16.71
N THR A 197 -13.67 9.03 15.50
CA THR A 197 -14.02 7.63 15.26
C THR A 197 -12.80 6.72 15.44
N ARG A 198 -13.00 5.54 16.04
CA ARG A 198 -11.95 4.52 16.12
C ARG A 198 -11.75 3.84 14.76
N ILE A 199 -10.52 3.42 14.49
CA ILE A 199 -10.17 2.75 13.23
C ILE A 199 -11.08 1.55 12.99
N ILE A 200 -11.29 0.70 13.99
CA ILE A 200 -12.14 -0.50 13.86
C ILE A 200 -13.60 -0.16 13.59
N ASP A 201 -14.10 0.92 14.17
CA ASP A 201 -15.49 1.36 13.97
C ASP A 201 -15.66 1.90 12.54
N ALA A 202 -14.69 2.67 12.03
CA ALA A 202 -14.68 3.13 10.65
C ALA A 202 -14.65 1.98 9.62
N VAL A 203 -14.06 0.83 9.97
CA VAL A 203 -14.09 -0.39 9.14
C VAL A 203 -15.45 -1.08 9.25
N LYS A 204 -16.00 -1.22 10.46
CA LYS A 204 -17.31 -1.86 10.72
C LYS A 204 -18.47 -1.11 10.06
N ASP A 205 -18.37 0.21 9.90
CA ASP A 205 -19.37 1.02 9.20
C ASP A 205 -19.59 0.56 7.75
N VAL A 206 -18.58 -0.05 7.14
CA VAL A 206 -18.67 -0.57 5.76
C VAL A 206 -19.07 -2.03 5.76
N ALA A 207 -18.43 -2.85 6.56
CA ALA A 207 -18.75 -4.27 6.70
C ALA A 207 -18.29 -4.83 8.05
N VAL A 208 -19.17 -5.55 8.73
CA VAL A 208 -18.83 -6.29 9.97
C VAL A 208 -18.11 -7.60 9.63
N HIS A 209 -18.50 -8.21 8.52
CA HIS A 209 -17.89 -9.41 7.95
C HIS A 209 -17.74 -9.26 6.43
N VAL A 210 -16.62 -9.72 5.90
CA VAL A 210 -16.35 -9.76 4.46
C VAL A 210 -16.19 -11.23 4.07
N PHE A 211 -17.03 -11.67 3.14
CA PHE A 211 -16.95 -13.02 2.58
C PHE A 211 -15.79 -13.10 1.61
N THR A 212 -14.82 -13.96 1.86
CA THR A 212 -13.68 -14.19 0.96
C THR A 212 -13.67 -15.64 0.47
N PRO A 213 -12.97 -15.95 -0.64
CA PRO A 213 -12.83 -17.34 -1.09
C PRO A 213 -12.18 -18.26 -0.05
N ASP A 214 -11.38 -17.70 0.86
CA ASP A 214 -10.65 -18.41 1.91
C ASP A 214 -11.46 -18.47 3.23
N GLY A 215 -12.70 -17.93 3.26
CA GLY A 215 -13.59 -17.90 4.42
C GLY A 215 -14.04 -16.49 4.80
N ASP A 216 -14.86 -16.39 5.85
CA ASP A 216 -15.37 -15.12 6.34
C ASP A 216 -14.32 -14.42 7.19
N LEU A 217 -13.98 -13.18 6.82
CA LEU A 217 -13.10 -12.31 7.58
C LEU A 217 -13.91 -11.32 8.40
N SER A 218 -13.62 -11.22 9.69
CA SER A 218 -14.14 -10.15 10.53
C SER A 218 -13.49 -8.80 10.19
N ALA A 219 -14.14 -7.70 10.53
CA ALA A 219 -13.59 -6.35 10.37
C ALA A 219 -12.18 -6.19 10.99
N SER A 220 -11.94 -6.86 12.13
CA SER A 220 -10.63 -6.85 12.79
C SER A 220 -9.55 -7.57 11.97
N GLN A 221 -9.86 -8.75 11.46
CA GLN A 221 -8.93 -9.51 10.60
C GLN A 221 -8.66 -8.77 9.28
N MET A 222 -9.69 -8.12 8.72
CA MET A 222 -9.52 -7.30 7.52
C MET A 222 -8.61 -6.10 7.81
N ALA A 223 -8.79 -5.42 8.95
CA ALA A 223 -7.92 -4.33 9.38
C ALA A 223 -6.46 -4.81 9.56
N GLU A 224 -6.23 -5.99 10.13
CA GLU A 224 -4.89 -6.58 10.25
C GLU A 224 -4.24 -6.84 8.89
N THR A 225 -5.00 -7.34 7.92
CA THR A 225 -4.54 -7.51 6.52
C THR A 225 -4.06 -6.19 5.91
N PHE A 226 -4.67 -5.07 6.32
CA PHE A 226 -4.28 -3.72 5.89
C PHE A 226 -3.27 -3.04 6.83
N LEU A 227 -2.54 -3.82 7.62
CA LEU A 227 -1.48 -3.36 8.52
C LEU A 227 -1.98 -2.43 9.64
N PHE A 228 -3.19 -2.73 10.16
CA PHE A 228 -3.71 -2.15 11.39
C PHE A 228 -3.75 -3.24 12.46
N PRO A 229 -2.66 -3.44 13.23
CA PRO A 229 -2.61 -4.46 14.26
C PRO A 229 -3.66 -4.20 15.34
N SER A 230 -4.10 -5.26 16.05
CA SER A 230 -5.20 -5.20 17.01
C SER A 230 -5.09 -4.06 18.03
N GLN A 231 -3.87 -3.74 18.49
CA GLN A 231 -3.63 -2.64 19.44
C GLN A 231 -3.91 -1.25 18.83
N MET A 232 -3.68 -1.10 17.52
CA MET A 232 -3.90 0.16 16.80
C MET A 232 -5.37 0.36 16.43
N GLN A 233 -6.14 -0.71 16.25
CA GLN A 233 -7.52 -0.66 15.79
C GLN A 233 -8.45 0.16 16.69
N TYR A 234 -8.13 0.25 17.97
CA TYR A 234 -8.92 1.01 18.95
C TYR A 234 -8.49 2.48 19.09
N GLN A 235 -7.45 2.90 18.36
CA GLN A 235 -7.02 4.29 18.31
C GLN A 235 -7.95 5.12 17.42
N LYS A 236 -7.95 6.44 17.62
CA LYS A 236 -8.74 7.38 16.83
C LYS A 236 -8.12 7.57 15.44
N VAL A 237 -8.95 7.82 14.44
CA VAL A 237 -8.54 8.15 13.07
C VAL A 237 -7.61 9.37 13.04
N SER A 238 -7.79 10.32 13.96
CA SER A 238 -6.93 11.50 14.11
C SER A 238 -5.46 11.19 14.43
N SER A 239 -5.17 10.01 15.00
CA SER A 239 -3.80 9.59 15.31
C SER A 239 -3.05 9.02 14.10
N LEU A 240 -3.75 8.76 12.99
CA LEU A 240 -3.17 8.16 11.80
C LEU A 240 -2.34 9.18 11.00
N SER A 241 -1.18 8.72 10.51
CA SER A 241 -0.43 9.41 9.47
C SER A 241 -1.22 9.48 8.16
N GLY A 242 -0.85 10.39 7.25
CA GLY A 242 -1.52 10.52 5.95
C GLY A 242 -1.50 9.24 5.11
N GLY A 243 -0.43 8.44 5.21
CA GLY A 243 -0.33 7.13 4.56
C GLY A 243 -1.28 6.09 5.16
N GLU A 244 -1.42 6.07 6.48
CA GLU A 244 -2.35 5.19 7.20
C GLU A 244 -3.81 5.58 6.92
N GLN A 245 -4.13 6.87 6.87
CA GLN A 245 -5.46 7.34 6.48
C GLN A 245 -5.82 6.87 5.06
N ARG A 246 -4.87 6.92 4.12
CA ARG A 246 -5.08 6.38 2.76
C ARG A 246 -5.29 4.88 2.75
N ARG A 247 -4.55 4.12 3.56
CA ARG A 247 -4.76 2.67 3.69
C ARG A 247 -6.14 2.35 4.29
N LEU A 248 -6.55 3.09 5.32
CA LEU A 248 -7.89 2.95 5.91
C LEU A 248 -8.99 3.28 4.89
N TYR A 249 -8.80 4.32 4.10
CA TYR A 249 -9.72 4.68 3.02
C TYR A 249 -9.80 3.58 1.95
N LEU A 250 -8.66 3.01 1.54
CA LEU A 250 -8.64 1.89 0.60
C LEU A 250 -9.37 0.67 1.16
N LEU A 251 -9.12 0.33 2.43
CA LEU A 251 -9.80 -0.76 3.13
C LEU A 251 -11.33 -0.60 3.13
N ARG A 252 -11.82 0.64 3.26
CA ARG A 252 -13.26 0.94 3.25
C ARG A 252 -13.92 0.86 1.86
N ILE A 253 -13.13 0.90 0.80
CA ILE A 253 -13.63 0.81 -0.58
C ILE A 253 -13.68 -0.64 -1.04
N LEU A 254 -12.76 -1.48 -0.60
CA LEU A 254 -12.64 -2.89 -0.97
C LEU A 254 -13.61 -3.79 -0.21
#